data_3497a12606a46442a7d58b97e128fe23
#
_entry.id   3497a12606a46442a7d58b97e128fe23
#
_cell.length_a   1.000
_cell.length_b   1.000
_cell.length_c   1.000
_cell.angle_alpha   90.00
_cell.angle_beta   90.00
_cell.angle_gamma   90.00
#
_symmetry.space_group_name_H-M   'P 1'
#
loop_
_entity.id
_entity.type
_entity.pdbx_description
1 polymer ?
#
loop_
_entity_poly.entity_id
_entity_poly.type
_entity_poly.pdbx_seq_one_letter_code
_entity_poly.pdbx_strand_id
1 'polypeptide(L)'
;VTDPSDSSTSPDNTAPARTGGASFADSIDLSSYELEHDVSGLPDDIEVLRHEIDRLDAIILAAVKRRSAVSKKVGAARMASGGPRLVHSREVKVLDRFAELGQEGHTLAMLLLRLGRGPLGR
;
A
#
# COMPACT_ATOMS: atom_id res chain seq x y z
N VAL A 1 -15.08 -15.61 18.62
CA VAL A 1 -15.18 -15.35 18.03
C VAL A 1 -15.28 -15.00 17.76
N THR A 2 -15.33 -14.98 18.14
CA THR A 2 -15.33 -14.63 17.61
C THR A 2 -15.38 -14.12 17.06
N ASP A 3 -15.52 -14.10 17.31
CA ASP A 3 -15.39 -13.55 16.55
C ASP A 3 -15.45 -13.28 15.78
N PRO A 4 -15.70 -13.68 16.04
CA PRO A 4 -15.73 -13.41 15.14
C PRO A 4 -15.76 -12.73 14.64
N SER A 5 -15.89 -12.63 15.03
CA SER A 5 -15.70 -11.99 14.50
C SER A 5 -15.38 -11.30 14.32
N ASP A 6 -15.44 -11.43 14.83
CA ASP A 6 -14.93 -10.92 14.53
C ASP A 6 -14.68 -10.48 13.98
N SER A 7 -14.91 -10.73 14.28
CA SER A 7 -14.45 -10.39 13.63
C SER A 7 -14.28 -9.71 13.12
N SER A 8 -14.53 -9.84 13.54
CA SER A 8 -14.11 -9.32 13.01
C SER A 8 -13.83 -8.60 12.79
N THR A 9 -14.08 -8.72 13.38
CA THR A 9 -13.52 -8.28 13.06
C THR A 9 -13.05 -7.71 12.86
N SER A 10 -13.24 -7.83 13.37
CA SER A 10 -12.48 -7.50 13.05
C SER A 10 -11.94 -7.12 13.03
N PRO A 11 -11.92 -7.14 13.44
CA PRO A 11 -11.18 -6.94 13.44
C PRO A 11 -10.59 -6.46 13.51
N ASP A 12 -10.58 -6.45 13.99
CA ASP A 12 -9.81 -6.10 14.05
C ASP A 12 -9.17 -5.67 13.97
N ASN A 13 -9.09 -5.66 14.29
CA ASN A 13 -8.46 -5.33 14.18
C ASN A 13 -7.88 -4.95 14.62
N THR A 14 -7.80 -5.11 15.30
CA THR A 14 -7.22 -4.86 15.92
C THR A 14 -6.39 -5.07 16.30
N ALA A 15 -6.25 -5.10 16.54
CA ALA A 15 -5.12 -5.40 16.70
C ALA A 15 -4.29 -5.32 17.48
N PRO A 16 -3.78 -5.71 17.86
CA PRO A 16 -2.97 -5.60 18.76
C PRO A 16 -1.69 -5.36 18.57
N ALA A 17 -1.27 -5.30 19.35
CA ALA A 17 -0.11 -4.99 19.39
C ALA A 17 0.66 -5.72 18.62
N ARG A 18 1.34 -5.26 18.11
CA ARG A 18 2.03 -5.80 17.39
C ARG A 18 3.21 -5.92 17.84
N THR A 19 3.70 -6.76 17.75
CA THR A 19 4.81 -6.84 18.22
C THR A 19 5.76 -6.53 17.33
N GLY A 20 6.71 -6.15 17.60
CA GLY A 20 7.61 -5.64 16.84
C GLY A 20 8.17 -6.38 15.85
N GLY A 21 8.56 -7.36 16.00
CA GLY A 21 9.27 -8.07 15.15
C GLY A 21 9.03 -7.84 13.75
N ALA A 22 8.50 -8.75 13.10
CA ALA A 22 8.12 -8.57 11.76
C ALA A 22 7.14 -7.46 11.78
N SER A 23 7.33 -6.51 10.97
CA SER A 23 6.44 -5.40 11.00
C SER A 23 5.08 -5.83 10.53
N PHE A 24 4.09 -5.11 10.96
CA PHE A 24 2.73 -5.33 10.51
C PHE A 24 2.66 -5.29 8.98
N ALA A 25 3.38 -4.36 8.37
CA ALA A 25 3.35 -4.20 6.93
C ALA A 25 3.90 -5.43 6.21
N ASP A 26 4.85 -6.11 6.83
CA ASP A 26 5.45 -7.28 6.19
C ASP A 26 4.52 -8.48 6.17
N SER A 27 3.46 -8.44 6.96
CA SER A 27 2.55 -9.55 7.05
C SER A 27 1.21 -9.30 6.36
N ILE A 28 1.11 -8.25 5.56
CA ILE A 28 -0.13 -7.97 4.86
C ILE A 28 -0.44 -9.08 3.87
N ASP A 29 -1.67 -9.58 3.96
CA ASP A 29 -2.13 -10.64 3.07
C ASP A 29 -2.73 -10.01 1.82
N LEU A 30 -1.99 -10.09 0.72
CA LEU A 30 -2.41 -9.47 -0.52
C LEU A 30 -3.56 -10.22 -1.19
N SER A 31 -3.76 -11.48 -0.82
CA SER A 31 -4.85 -12.24 -1.43
C SER A 31 -6.21 -11.67 -1.05
N SER A 32 -6.28 -10.93 0.07
CA SER A 32 -7.55 -10.35 0.49
C SER A 32 -8.05 -9.26 -0.43
N TYR A 33 -7.22 -8.81 -1.36
CA TYR A 33 -7.62 -7.76 -2.29
C TYR A 33 -8.13 -8.31 -3.61
N GLU A 34 -8.22 -9.63 -3.74
CA GLU A 34 -8.72 -10.27 -4.95
C GLU A 34 -7.95 -9.86 -6.20
N LEU A 35 -6.65 -9.72 -6.03
CA LEU A 35 -5.78 -9.31 -7.14
C LEU A 35 -4.82 -10.43 -7.45
N GLU A 36 -5.36 -11.53 -7.94
CA GLU A 36 -4.54 -12.69 -8.23
C GLU A 36 -3.69 -12.47 -9.45
N HIS A 37 -2.50 -13.00 -9.37
CA HIS A 37 -1.55 -12.92 -10.45
C HIS A 37 -1.93 -13.84 -11.61
N ASP A 38 -2.59 -14.95 -11.31
CA ASP A 38 -2.97 -15.92 -12.31
C ASP A 38 -4.23 -15.43 -13.02
N VAL A 39 -4.11 -15.18 -14.31
CA VAL A 39 -5.21 -14.65 -15.10
C VAL A 39 -5.77 -15.70 -16.08
N SER A 40 -5.38 -16.97 -15.92
CA SER A 40 -5.81 -18.00 -16.84
C SER A 40 -7.32 -18.23 -16.83
N GLY A 41 -7.99 -17.81 -15.76
CA GLY A 41 -9.45 -17.93 -15.68
C GLY A 41 -10.22 -16.87 -16.44
N LEU A 42 -9.53 -15.87 -16.97
CA LEU A 42 -10.21 -14.84 -17.74
C LEU A 42 -10.38 -15.30 -19.20
N PRO A 43 -11.47 -14.87 -19.85
CA PRO A 43 -11.65 -15.25 -21.26
C PRO A 43 -10.65 -14.54 -22.16
N ASP A 44 -10.42 -15.15 -23.33
CA ASP A 44 -9.51 -14.56 -24.33
C ASP A 44 -10.28 -13.58 -25.21
N ASP A 45 -10.87 -12.60 -24.60
CA ASP A 45 -11.66 -11.58 -25.27
C ASP A 45 -11.02 -10.24 -24.94
N ILE A 46 -10.54 -9.55 -25.97
CA ILE A 46 -9.78 -8.32 -25.79
C ILE A 46 -10.58 -7.27 -25.04
N GLU A 47 -11.87 -7.14 -25.34
CA GLU A 47 -12.69 -6.14 -24.67
C GLU A 47 -12.85 -6.45 -23.19
N VAL A 48 -13.06 -7.72 -22.86
CA VAL A 48 -13.17 -8.12 -21.46
C VAL A 48 -11.85 -7.89 -20.72
N LEU A 49 -10.74 -8.24 -21.37
CA LEU A 49 -9.43 -8.07 -20.76
C LEU A 49 -9.09 -6.60 -20.55
N ARG A 50 -9.44 -5.76 -21.53
CA ARG A 50 -9.22 -4.31 -21.37
C ARG A 50 -10.08 -3.74 -20.25
N HIS A 51 -11.29 -4.24 -20.11
CA HIS A 51 -12.16 -3.80 -19.02
C HIS A 51 -11.55 -4.13 -17.67
N GLU A 52 -10.92 -5.30 -17.57
CA GLU A 52 -10.23 -5.65 -16.33
C GLU A 52 -9.05 -4.74 -16.07
N ILE A 53 -8.30 -4.36 -17.12
CA ILE A 53 -7.21 -3.39 -16.97
C ILE A 53 -7.76 -2.05 -16.49
N ASP A 54 -8.86 -1.59 -17.06
CA ASP A 54 -9.46 -0.33 -16.63
C ASP A 54 -9.86 -0.37 -15.15
N ARG A 55 -10.39 -1.51 -14.71
CA ARG A 55 -10.75 -1.68 -13.32
C ARG A 55 -9.52 -1.60 -12.43
N LEU A 56 -8.43 -2.27 -12.84
CA LEU A 56 -7.20 -2.25 -12.05
C LEU A 56 -6.57 -0.86 -12.05
N ASP A 57 -6.61 -0.15 -13.16
CA ASP A 57 -6.10 1.22 -13.20
C ASP A 57 -6.86 2.11 -12.23
N ALA A 58 -8.17 1.94 -12.15
CA ALA A 58 -8.97 2.71 -11.21
C ALA A 58 -8.57 2.39 -9.76
N ILE A 59 -8.31 1.12 -9.47
CA ILE A 59 -7.86 0.70 -8.16
C ILE A 59 -6.50 1.31 -7.84
N ILE A 60 -5.58 1.25 -8.81
CA ILE A 60 -4.25 1.83 -8.63
C ILE A 60 -4.36 3.32 -8.34
N LEU A 61 -5.15 4.02 -9.14
CA LEU A 61 -5.29 5.47 -8.95
C LEU A 61 -5.88 5.79 -7.58
N ALA A 62 -6.93 5.08 -7.19
CA ALA A 62 -7.53 5.29 -5.88
C ALA A 62 -6.54 5.01 -4.76
N ALA A 63 -5.75 3.94 -4.90
CA ALA A 63 -4.77 3.59 -3.89
C ALA A 63 -3.67 4.64 -3.81
N VAL A 64 -3.20 5.14 -4.95
CA VAL A 64 -2.18 6.19 -4.95
C VAL A 64 -2.68 7.45 -4.26
N LYS A 65 -3.91 7.86 -4.58
CA LYS A 65 -4.48 9.05 -3.95
C LYS A 65 -4.62 8.88 -2.44
N ARG A 66 -5.12 7.74 -2.02
CA ARG A 66 -5.28 7.47 -0.59
C ARG A 66 -3.93 7.41 0.11
N ARG A 67 -2.97 6.72 -0.50
CA ARG A 67 -1.64 6.61 0.07
C ARG A 67 -1.01 7.99 0.26
N SER A 68 -1.12 8.83 -0.76
CA SER A 68 -0.56 10.18 -0.71
C SER A 68 -1.19 11.00 0.40
N ALA A 69 -2.50 10.91 0.54
CA ALA A 69 -3.21 11.65 1.59
C ALA A 69 -2.78 11.16 2.99
N VAL A 70 -2.68 9.85 3.17
CA VAL A 70 -2.25 9.30 4.45
C VAL A 70 -0.81 9.70 4.75
N SER A 71 0.05 9.65 3.73
CA SER A 71 1.45 10.01 3.92
C SER A 71 1.60 11.46 4.35
N LYS A 72 0.82 12.36 3.76
CA LYS A 72 0.86 13.76 4.16
C LYS A 72 0.38 13.94 5.59
N LYS A 73 -0.61 13.16 5.99
CA LYS A 73 -1.11 13.21 7.36
C LYS A 73 -0.04 12.71 8.33
N VAL A 74 0.71 11.67 7.95
CA VAL A 74 1.82 11.20 8.77
C VAL A 74 2.87 12.30 8.91
N GLY A 75 3.22 12.97 7.81
CA GLY A 75 4.18 14.06 7.86
C GLY A 75 3.75 15.17 8.79
N ALA A 76 2.48 15.56 8.71
CA ALA A 76 1.96 16.60 9.59
C ALA A 76 2.01 16.18 11.06
N ALA A 77 1.67 14.93 11.32
CA ALA A 77 1.70 14.42 12.69
C ALA A 77 3.13 14.42 13.24
N ARG A 78 4.10 14.05 12.41
CA ARG A 78 5.49 14.07 12.85
C ARG A 78 5.96 15.48 13.16
N MET A 79 5.62 16.42 12.29
CA MET A 79 6.04 17.80 12.50
C MET A 79 5.40 18.37 13.75
N ALA A 80 4.15 18.02 14.02
CA ALA A 80 3.47 18.48 15.21
C ALA A 80 4.14 17.94 16.48
N SER A 81 4.74 16.76 16.40
CA SER A 81 5.43 16.18 17.56
C SER A 81 6.91 16.53 17.59
N GLY A 82 7.38 17.35 16.65
CA GLY A 82 8.78 17.74 16.60
C GLY A 82 9.71 16.76 15.94
N GLY A 83 9.17 15.71 15.33
CA GLY A 83 10.01 14.71 14.68
C GLY A 83 10.39 15.10 13.26
N PRO A 84 11.23 14.29 12.64
CA PRO A 84 11.66 14.59 11.28
C PRO A 84 10.57 14.32 10.28
N ARG A 85 10.61 15.06 9.17
CA ARG A 85 9.68 14.87 8.10
C ARG A 85 9.92 13.57 7.36
N LEU A 86 11.18 13.23 7.13
CA LEU A 86 11.54 12.02 6.43
C LEU A 86 12.21 11.05 7.37
N VAL A 87 11.85 9.78 7.22
CA VAL A 87 12.48 8.72 7.98
C VAL A 87 13.11 7.78 6.97
N HIS A 88 14.42 7.85 6.89
CA HIS A 88 15.16 7.12 5.87
C HIS A 88 14.92 5.61 5.91
N SER A 89 14.89 5.04 7.11
CA SER A 89 14.67 3.59 7.22
C SER A 89 13.30 3.19 6.67
N ARG A 90 12.32 4.06 6.83
CA ARG A 90 10.98 3.80 6.28
C ARG A 90 11.03 3.83 4.76
N GLU A 91 11.78 4.77 4.18
CA GLU A 91 11.87 4.86 2.72
C GLU A 91 12.57 3.64 2.14
N VAL A 92 13.60 3.13 2.82
CA VAL A 92 14.27 1.92 2.37
C VAL A 92 13.30 0.75 2.32
N LYS A 93 12.44 0.64 3.32
CA LYS A 93 11.44 -0.43 3.33
C LYS A 93 10.47 -0.34 2.17
N VAL A 94 10.09 0.88 1.80
CA VAL A 94 9.20 1.05 0.66
C VAL A 94 9.91 0.63 -0.63
N LEU A 95 11.16 1.05 -0.81
CA LEU A 95 11.93 0.65 -1.99
C LEU A 95 12.08 -0.86 -2.06
N ASP A 96 12.36 -1.50 -0.94
CA ASP A 96 12.51 -2.95 -0.89
C ASP A 96 11.22 -3.65 -1.28
N ARG A 97 10.08 -3.14 -0.83
CA ARG A 97 8.81 -3.77 -1.16
C ARG A 97 8.56 -3.78 -2.66
N PHE A 98 8.86 -2.68 -3.33
CA PHE A 98 8.59 -2.57 -4.76
C PHE A 98 9.71 -3.16 -5.61
N ALA A 99 10.81 -3.60 -4.98
CA ALA A 99 11.90 -4.21 -5.72
C ALA A 99 11.46 -5.47 -6.44
N GLU A 100 10.37 -6.05 -6.02
CA GLU A 100 9.80 -7.22 -6.68
C GLU A 100 9.54 -6.95 -8.16
N LEU A 101 9.28 -5.70 -8.53
CA LEU A 101 9.04 -5.32 -9.91
C LEU A 101 10.32 -4.91 -10.64
N GLY A 102 11.48 -5.09 -10.02
CA GLY A 102 12.74 -4.73 -10.64
C GLY A 102 12.95 -3.24 -10.75
N GLN A 103 13.57 -2.83 -11.84
CA GLN A 103 13.90 -1.42 -12.03
C GLN A 103 12.66 -0.54 -12.05
N GLU A 104 11.59 -1.00 -12.71
CA GLU A 104 10.34 -0.23 -12.72
C GLU A 104 9.77 -0.10 -11.32
N GLY A 105 9.95 -1.13 -10.48
CA GLY A 105 9.49 -1.04 -9.11
C GLY A 105 10.21 0.05 -8.32
N HIS A 106 11.51 0.18 -8.55
CA HIS A 106 12.27 1.24 -7.92
C HIS A 106 11.74 2.61 -8.33
N THR A 107 11.53 2.79 -9.64
CA THR A 107 11.00 4.05 -10.15
C THR A 107 9.62 4.35 -9.57
N LEU A 108 8.77 3.34 -9.54
CA LEU A 108 7.43 3.51 -8.98
C LEU A 108 7.49 3.90 -7.51
N ALA A 109 8.34 3.23 -6.73
CA ALA A 109 8.48 3.54 -5.32
C ALA A 109 8.92 4.98 -5.11
N MET A 110 9.88 5.45 -5.91
CA MET A 110 10.34 6.82 -5.80
C MET A 110 9.23 7.82 -6.10
N LEU A 111 8.39 7.52 -7.09
CA LEU A 111 7.25 8.37 -7.41
C LEU A 111 6.24 8.41 -6.25
N LEU A 112 5.95 7.24 -5.68
CA LEU A 112 5.02 7.18 -4.56
C LEU A 112 5.53 7.95 -3.36
N LEU A 113 6.82 7.84 -3.08
CA LEU A 113 7.42 8.59 -1.98
C LEU A 113 7.33 10.09 -2.24
N ARG A 114 7.60 10.52 -3.47
CA ARG A 114 7.53 11.94 -3.81
C ARG A 114 6.11 12.46 -3.71
N LEU A 115 5.14 11.70 -4.21
CA LEU A 115 3.73 12.11 -4.13
C LEU A 115 3.28 12.23 -2.68
N GLY A 116 3.79 11.37 -1.82
CA GLY A 116 3.43 11.42 -0.40
C GLY A 116 3.98 12.63 0.31
N ARG A 117 5.15 13.13 -0.12
CA ARG A 117 5.71 14.34 0.47
C ARG A 117 4.94 15.59 0.04
N GLY A 118 4.39 15.56 -1.17
CA GLY A 118 3.72 16.73 -1.69
C GLY A 118 4.70 17.86 -1.97
N PRO A 119 4.19 19.08 -2.19
CA PRO A 119 5.07 20.20 -2.52
C PRO A 119 6.10 20.49 -1.45
N LEU A 120 5.76 20.24 -0.20
CA LEU A 120 6.68 20.53 0.90
C LEU A 120 7.81 19.52 0.98
N GLY A 121 7.71 18.43 0.27
CA GLY A 121 8.73 17.40 0.31
C GLY A 121 9.84 17.59 -0.68
N ARG A 122 9.77 18.63 -1.47
CA ARG A 122 10.82 18.92 -2.45
C ARG A 122 12.08 19.36 -1.81
#